data_3818428b398fa1511ddd0a83a74f759a
#
_entry.id   3818428b398fa1511ddd0a83a74f759a
#
_cell.length_a   1.000
_cell.length_b   1.000
_cell.length_c   1.000
_cell.angle_alpha   90.00
_cell.angle_beta   90.00
_cell.angle_gamma   90.00
#
_symmetry.space_group_name_H-M   'P 1'
#
loop_
_entity.id
_entity.type
_entity.pdbx_description
1 polymer ?
#
loop_
_entity_poly.entity_id
_entity_poly.type
_entity_poly.pdbx_seq_one_letter_code
_entity_poly.pdbx_strand_id
1 'polypeptide(L)'
;MIKQSLCSLCVAVLLVSSSGCKDDIIGDGGSPSNIVFPVSDVSYSIHVQPLFNQTCALGGCHDDGTPDRVKLTSHSNVLFANPQVVVEGSPDQSILVLRIEGRLGQNMPLNRNPLNQNQINGIRAWIAEGARNN
;
A
#
# COMPACT_ATOMS: atom_id res chain seq x y z
N MET A 1 61.44 38.76 -37.24
CA MET A 1 60.05 38.54 -37.72
C MET A 1 59.58 37.24 -37.09
N ILE A 2 58.85 37.34 -36.01
CA ILE A 2 58.39 36.17 -35.23
C ILE A 2 56.93 36.10 -35.46
N LYS A 3 56.44 35.00 -36.09
CA LYS A 3 55.05 34.70 -36.28
C LYS A 3 54.56 33.94 -35.00
N GLN A 4 53.70 34.60 -34.25
CA GLN A 4 53.00 33.97 -33.16
C GLN A 4 51.79 33.19 -33.68
N SER A 5 51.79 31.88 -33.45
CA SER A 5 50.70 31.01 -33.77
C SER A 5 49.80 30.92 -32.49
N LEU A 6 48.59 31.46 -32.57
CA LEU A 6 47.59 31.31 -31.51
C LEU A 6 46.97 29.91 -31.59
N CYS A 7 47.28 29.12 -30.59
CA CYS A 7 46.62 27.85 -30.40
C CYS A 7 45.30 28.09 -29.60
N SER A 8 44.21 28.00 -30.31
CA SER A 8 42.86 28.14 -29.71
C SER A 8 42.50 26.86 -28.95
N LEU A 9 42.51 26.95 -27.62
CA LEU A 9 42.09 25.86 -26.76
C LEU A 9 40.56 25.85 -26.67
N CYS A 10 39.91 24.95 -27.41
CA CYS A 10 38.50 24.66 -27.24
C CYS A 10 38.32 23.81 -25.98
N VAL A 11 37.90 24.45 -24.92
CA VAL A 11 37.41 23.73 -23.69
C VAL A 11 36.01 23.26 -23.98
N ALA A 12 35.87 21.97 -24.26
CA ALA A 12 34.58 21.31 -24.33
C ALA A 12 34.09 21.04 -22.90
N VAL A 13 33.10 21.84 -22.45
CA VAL A 13 32.38 21.58 -21.19
C VAL A 13 31.40 20.44 -21.42
N LEU A 14 31.75 19.27 -20.96
CA LEU A 14 30.84 18.12 -20.88
C LEU A 14 29.84 18.36 -19.72
N LEU A 15 28.63 18.78 -20.06
CA LEU A 15 27.51 18.77 -19.16
C LEU A 15 27.07 17.32 -18.92
N VAL A 16 27.52 16.72 -17.81
CA VAL A 16 27.03 15.47 -17.35
C VAL A 16 25.67 15.75 -16.66
N SER A 17 24.59 15.55 -17.40
CA SER A 17 23.26 15.50 -16.85
C SER A 17 23.12 14.18 -16.06
N SER A 18 23.33 14.23 -14.75
CA SER A 18 22.99 13.16 -13.84
C SER A 18 21.46 13.09 -13.73
N SER A 19 20.85 12.21 -14.53
CA SER A 19 19.49 11.76 -14.31
C SER A 19 19.50 10.93 -13.03
N GLY A 20 19.26 11.58 -11.90
CA GLY A 20 19.04 10.90 -10.63
C GLY A 20 17.72 10.13 -10.73
N CYS A 21 17.81 8.81 -10.93
CA CYS A 21 16.72 7.95 -10.53
C CYS A 21 16.54 8.15 -9.01
N LYS A 22 15.45 8.79 -8.62
CA LYS A 22 15.00 8.72 -7.24
C LYS A 22 14.43 7.31 -7.05
N ASP A 23 15.27 6.39 -6.66
CA ASP A 23 14.83 5.19 -5.99
C ASP A 23 14.39 5.61 -4.59
N ASP A 24 13.14 6.02 -4.46
CA ASP A 24 12.49 6.11 -3.16
C ASP A 24 12.23 4.69 -2.65
N ILE A 25 13.31 3.94 -2.44
CA ILE A 25 13.29 2.79 -1.55
C ILE A 25 13.25 3.37 -0.14
N ILE A 26 12.07 3.79 0.29
CA ILE A 26 11.80 3.93 1.71
C ILE A 26 11.90 2.52 2.24
N GLY A 27 13.01 2.23 2.92
CA GLY A 27 13.18 0.98 3.63
C GLY A 27 12.06 0.84 4.63
N ASP A 28 11.01 0.14 4.22
CA ASP A 28 9.91 -0.21 5.08
C ASP A 28 10.41 -1.21 6.12
N GLY A 29 10.47 -0.77 7.35
CA GLY A 29 10.88 -1.56 8.49
C GLY A 29 9.94 -2.74 8.74
N GLY A 30 9.94 -3.73 7.85
CA GLY A 30 9.30 -5.02 8.10
C GLY A 30 7.80 -5.06 7.84
N SER A 31 7.32 -4.40 6.79
CA SER A 31 5.95 -4.63 6.29
C SER A 31 5.68 -6.12 6.08
N PRO A 32 4.53 -6.62 6.50
CA PRO A 32 4.18 -8.02 6.36
C PRO A 32 3.97 -8.45 4.89
N SER A 33 3.92 -7.50 3.96
CA SER A 33 3.79 -7.76 2.53
C SER A 33 4.51 -6.69 1.70
N ASN A 34 4.86 -7.03 0.47
CA ASN A 34 5.46 -6.12 -0.51
C ASN A 34 4.41 -5.40 -1.39
N ILE A 35 3.13 -5.46 -1.03
CA ILE A 35 2.06 -4.78 -1.76
C ILE A 35 2.15 -3.28 -1.52
N VAL A 36 2.32 -2.52 -2.59
CA VAL A 36 2.35 -1.06 -2.60
C VAL A 36 1.07 -0.53 -3.22
N PHE A 37 0.39 0.36 -2.51
CA PHE A 37 -0.87 0.95 -2.95
C PHE A 37 -0.63 2.28 -3.66
N PRO A 38 -1.36 2.55 -4.76
CA PRO A 38 -1.42 3.89 -5.34
C PRO A 38 -2.20 4.84 -4.40
N VAL A 39 -2.06 6.15 -4.63
CA VAL A 39 -2.78 7.17 -3.83
C VAL A 39 -4.26 7.26 -4.16
N SER A 40 -4.68 6.78 -5.35
CA SER A 40 -6.06 6.76 -5.86
C SER A 40 -6.23 5.63 -6.86
N ASP A 41 -7.46 5.37 -7.29
CA ASP A 41 -7.84 4.29 -8.20
C ASP A 41 -7.36 2.91 -7.70
N VAL A 42 -7.56 2.67 -6.42
CA VAL A 42 -7.14 1.43 -5.78
C VAL A 42 -7.98 0.26 -6.29
N SER A 43 -7.31 -0.72 -6.90
CA SER A 43 -7.95 -1.94 -7.36
C SER A 43 -8.09 -2.96 -6.22
N TYR A 44 -9.28 -3.53 -6.07
CA TYR A 44 -9.49 -4.62 -5.12
C TYR A 44 -8.68 -5.86 -5.50
N SER A 45 -8.75 -6.27 -6.75
CA SER A 45 -8.11 -7.50 -7.23
C SER A 45 -6.58 -7.43 -7.27
N ILE A 46 -6.00 -6.23 -7.50
CA ILE A 46 -4.55 -6.05 -7.62
C ILE A 46 -3.90 -5.71 -6.28
N HIS A 47 -4.58 -4.94 -5.42
CA HIS A 47 -3.97 -4.40 -4.20
C HIS A 47 -4.60 -4.96 -2.92
N VAL A 48 -5.94 -4.87 -2.78
CA VAL A 48 -6.62 -5.16 -1.52
C VAL A 48 -6.65 -6.66 -1.23
N GLN A 49 -7.15 -7.48 -2.16
CA GLN A 49 -7.24 -8.92 -1.94
C GLN A 49 -5.87 -9.59 -1.78
N PRO A 50 -4.83 -9.25 -2.57
CA PRO A 50 -3.49 -9.77 -2.32
C PRO A 50 -2.92 -9.40 -0.95
N LEU A 51 -3.16 -8.17 -0.47
CA LEU A 51 -2.78 -7.78 0.89
C LEU A 51 -3.50 -8.65 1.94
N PHE A 52 -4.81 -8.82 1.81
CA PHE A 52 -5.58 -9.67 2.72
C PHE A 52 -5.07 -11.12 2.71
N ASN A 53 -4.80 -11.69 1.55
CA ASN A 53 -4.28 -13.06 1.44
C ASN A 53 -2.92 -13.24 2.12
N GLN A 54 -2.06 -12.21 2.10
CA GLN A 54 -0.72 -12.27 2.70
C GLN A 54 -0.70 -11.96 4.20
N THR A 55 -1.70 -11.22 4.71
CA THR A 55 -1.61 -10.64 6.06
C THR A 55 -2.79 -10.97 6.96
N CYS A 56 -3.98 -11.17 6.40
CA CYS A 56 -5.23 -11.24 7.15
C CYS A 56 -5.95 -12.58 7.02
N ALA A 57 -6.15 -13.05 5.77
CA ALA A 57 -6.90 -14.27 5.44
C ALA A 57 -6.02 -15.52 5.54
N LEU A 58 -5.21 -15.59 6.60
CA LEU A 58 -4.34 -16.72 6.88
C LEU A 58 -5.07 -17.75 7.72
N GLY A 59 -4.60 -19.00 7.67
CA GLY A 59 -5.17 -20.12 8.43
C GLY A 59 -5.33 -19.79 9.91
N GLY A 60 -6.54 -19.94 10.43
CA GLY A 60 -6.91 -19.62 11.81
C GLY A 60 -7.12 -18.12 12.09
N CYS A 61 -7.09 -17.26 11.06
CA CYS A 61 -7.34 -15.81 11.19
C CYS A 61 -8.67 -15.43 10.53
N HIS A 62 -8.65 -14.85 9.34
CA HIS A 62 -9.83 -14.40 8.59
C HIS A 62 -10.03 -15.20 7.29
N ASP A 63 -9.68 -16.48 7.33
CA ASP A 63 -9.88 -17.46 6.28
C ASP A 63 -11.29 -18.08 6.32
N ASP A 64 -11.63 -18.89 5.33
CA ASP A 64 -12.95 -19.54 5.24
C ASP A 64 -13.14 -20.65 6.27
N GLY A 65 -12.05 -21.24 6.75
CA GLY A 65 -12.05 -22.34 7.72
C GLY A 65 -12.19 -21.90 9.18
N THR A 66 -12.08 -20.61 9.47
CA THR A 66 -12.15 -20.10 10.85
C THR A 66 -13.59 -19.71 11.20
N PRO A 67 -14.26 -20.42 12.11
CA PRO A 67 -15.63 -20.08 12.52
C PRO A 67 -15.64 -18.76 13.32
N ASP A 68 -16.81 -18.13 13.36
CA ASP A 68 -17.11 -16.94 14.18
C ASP A 68 -16.23 -15.71 13.94
N ARG A 69 -15.51 -15.67 12.82
CA ARG A 69 -14.69 -14.52 12.39
C ARG A 69 -15.15 -13.99 11.05
N VAL A 70 -14.99 -12.68 10.88
CA VAL A 70 -15.17 -12.04 9.58
C VAL A 70 -14.18 -12.65 8.59
N LYS A 71 -14.66 -13.01 7.40
CA LYS A 71 -13.85 -13.57 6.32
C LYS A 71 -13.36 -12.47 5.41
N LEU A 72 -12.08 -12.50 5.05
CA LEU A 72 -11.43 -11.54 4.16
C LEU A 72 -10.89 -12.21 2.89
N THR A 73 -11.52 -13.31 2.48
CA THR A 73 -11.10 -14.16 1.36
C THR A 73 -11.69 -13.75 0.02
N SER A 74 -12.68 -12.88 0.01
CA SER A 74 -13.30 -12.34 -1.22
C SER A 74 -13.94 -10.99 -0.97
N HIS A 75 -14.14 -10.21 -2.02
CA HIS A 75 -14.82 -8.91 -1.97
C HIS A 75 -16.20 -9.00 -1.30
N SER A 76 -17.01 -9.98 -1.69
CA SER A 76 -18.34 -10.18 -1.11
C SER A 76 -18.28 -10.53 0.39
N ASN A 77 -17.30 -11.34 0.81
CA ASN A 77 -17.12 -11.64 2.22
C ASN A 77 -16.73 -10.40 3.04
N VAL A 78 -16.00 -9.46 2.44
CA VAL A 78 -15.62 -8.20 3.08
C VAL A 78 -16.80 -7.24 3.16
N LEU A 79 -17.53 -7.05 2.06
CA LEU A 79 -18.63 -6.08 1.98
C LEU A 79 -19.88 -6.50 2.75
N PHE A 80 -20.20 -7.80 2.70
CA PHE A 80 -21.40 -8.35 3.34
C PHE A 80 -21.09 -9.10 4.65
N ALA A 81 -19.95 -8.76 5.27
CA ALA A 81 -19.59 -9.31 6.57
C ALA A 81 -20.64 -8.99 7.64
N ASN A 82 -20.81 -9.93 8.56
CA ASN A 82 -21.63 -9.72 9.77
C ASN A 82 -20.76 -10.00 11.01
N PRO A 83 -20.45 -9.00 11.86
CA PRO A 83 -20.83 -7.58 11.70
C PRO A 83 -20.19 -6.92 10.47
N GLN A 84 -20.85 -5.87 9.94
CA GLN A 84 -20.33 -5.08 8.82
C GLN A 84 -19.00 -4.44 9.19
N VAL A 85 -17.97 -4.67 8.38
CA VAL A 85 -16.61 -4.16 8.64
C VAL A 85 -16.18 -3.05 7.70
N VAL A 86 -16.87 -2.87 6.59
CA VAL A 86 -16.63 -1.81 5.60
C VAL A 86 -17.91 -1.02 5.39
N VAL A 87 -17.83 0.30 5.51
CA VAL A 87 -18.86 1.26 5.13
C VAL A 87 -18.36 1.99 3.90
N GLU A 88 -18.96 1.70 2.74
CA GLU A 88 -18.58 2.28 1.46
C GLU A 88 -18.56 3.81 1.52
N GLY A 89 -17.52 4.44 1.00
CA GLY A 89 -17.32 5.88 1.03
C GLY A 89 -16.93 6.46 2.41
N SER A 90 -16.88 5.64 3.47
CA SER A 90 -16.70 6.12 4.85
C SER A 90 -15.60 5.35 5.60
N PRO A 91 -14.31 5.60 5.28
CA PRO A 91 -13.20 4.90 5.92
C PRO A 91 -13.20 5.01 7.46
N ASP A 92 -13.48 6.19 8.00
CA ASP A 92 -13.47 6.43 9.45
C ASP A 92 -14.63 5.76 10.21
N GLN A 93 -15.65 5.30 9.51
CA GLN A 93 -16.75 4.51 10.08
C GLN A 93 -16.56 3.00 9.85
N SER A 94 -15.56 2.61 9.09
CA SER A 94 -15.27 1.22 8.76
C SER A 94 -14.47 0.54 9.86
N ILE A 95 -15.04 -0.51 10.46
CA ILE A 95 -14.38 -1.31 11.52
C ILE A 95 -13.02 -1.82 11.05
N LEU A 96 -12.91 -2.21 9.78
CA LEU A 96 -11.65 -2.64 9.17
C LEU A 96 -10.54 -1.60 9.38
N VAL A 97 -10.81 -0.33 9.04
CA VAL A 97 -9.85 0.78 9.21
C VAL A 97 -9.52 1.00 10.67
N LEU A 98 -10.55 1.06 11.53
CA LEU A 98 -10.35 1.28 12.96
C LEU A 98 -9.48 0.18 13.60
N ARG A 99 -9.58 -1.05 13.11
CA ARG A 99 -8.77 -2.18 13.59
C ARG A 99 -7.32 -2.13 13.13
N ILE A 100 -7.07 -1.83 11.85
CA ILE A 100 -5.69 -1.75 11.33
C ILE A 100 -4.93 -0.51 11.81
N GLU A 101 -5.65 0.53 12.25
CA GLU A 101 -5.09 1.72 12.88
C GLU A 101 -4.96 1.60 14.41
N GLY A 102 -5.41 0.50 15.02
CA GLY A 102 -5.40 0.33 16.47
C GLY A 102 -6.37 1.25 17.23
N ARG A 103 -7.36 1.82 16.56
CA ARG A 103 -8.36 2.74 17.13
C ARG A 103 -9.55 2.02 17.77
N LEU A 104 -9.68 0.72 17.52
CA LEU A 104 -10.78 -0.09 18.05
C LEU A 104 -10.27 -1.44 18.56
N GLY A 105 -10.23 -1.61 19.89
CA GLY A 105 -9.81 -2.84 20.53
C GLY A 105 -8.38 -3.25 20.18
N GLN A 106 -8.16 -4.55 19.97
CA GLN A 106 -6.84 -5.06 19.60
C GLN A 106 -6.49 -4.66 18.17
N ASN A 107 -5.26 -4.21 17.96
CA ASN A 107 -4.76 -3.88 16.64
C ASN A 107 -4.66 -5.12 15.74
N MET A 108 -4.95 -4.95 14.46
CA MET A 108 -4.80 -5.99 13.43
C MET A 108 -3.66 -5.64 12.48
N PRO A 109 -2.92 -6.65 12.00
CA PRO A 109 -3.01 -8.10 12.29
C PRO A 109 -2.58 -8.45 13.72
N LEU A 110 -3.36 -9.31 14.37
CA LEU A 110 -3.08 -9.70 15.76
C LEU A 110 -1.78 -10.52 15.88
N ASN A 111 -0.90 -10.15 16.82
CA ASN A 111 0.38 -10.81 17.08
C ASN A 111 1.32 -10.89 15.86
N ARG A 112 1.19 -9.96 14.92
CA ARG A 112 2.03 -9.82 13.73
C ARG A 112 2.46 -8.37 13.56
N ASN A 113 3.40 -8.12 12.64
CA ASN A 113 3.79 -6.76 12.31
C ASN A 113 2.57 -5.99 11.78
N PRO A 114 2.35 -4.75 12.24
CA PRO A 114 1.27 -3.91 11.73
C PRO A 114 1.48 -3.61 10.25
N LEU A 115 0.38 -3.25 9.56
CA LEU A 115 0.47 -2.71 8.21
C LEU A 115 1.26 -1.39 8.23
N ASN A 116 2.00 -1.14 7.16
CA ASN A 116 2.68 0.15 7.00
C ASN A 116 1.68 1.25 6.59
N GLN A 117 2.14 2.51 6.64
CA GLN A 117 1.28 3.65 6.38
C GLN A 117 0.74 3.67 4.93
N ASN A 118 1.53 3.22 3.94
CA ASN A 118 1.05 3.13 2.55
C ASN A 118 -0.11 2.13 2.43
N GLN A 119 -0.01 0.98 3.07
CA GLN A 119 -1.05 -0.05 3.08
C GLN A 119 -2.32 0.41 3.79
N ILE A 120 -2.19 1.06 4.94
CA ILE A 120 -3.32 1.65 5.67
C ILE A 120 -4.01 2.71 4.81
N ASN A 121 -3.23 3.64 4.23
CA ASN A 121 -3.76 4.68 3.36
C ASN A 121 -4.43 4.10 2.11
N GLY A 122 -3.88 3.03 1.55
CA GLY A 122 -4.47 2.33 0.41
C GLY A 122 -5.82 1.71 0.72
N ILE A 123 -5.98 1.04 1.86
CA ILE A 123 -7.28 0.51 2.31
C ILE A 123 -8.27 1.66 2.52
N ARG A 124 -7.85 2.77 3.13
CA ARG A 124 -8.68 3.96 3.29
C ARG A 124 -9.15 4.54 1.95
N ALA A 125 -8.22 4.67 0.99
CA ALA A 125 -8.53 5.17 -0.35
C ALA A 125 -9.53 4.25 -1.07
N TRP A 126 -9.32 2.93 -1.06
CA TRP A 126 -10.25 1.96 -1.64
C TRP A 126 -11.67 2.12 -1.06
N ILE A 127 -11.80 2.25 0.26
CA ILE A 127 -13.11 2.45 0.90
C ILE A 127 -13.71 3.80 0.52
N ALA A 128 -12.92 4.88 0.52
CA ALA A 128 -13.37 6.23 0.14
C ALA A 128 -13.87 6.28 -1.31
N GLU A 129 -13.27 5.48 -2.19
CA GLU A 129 -13.66 5.32 -3.61
C GLU A 129 -14.88 4.40 -3.80
N GLY A 130 -15.54 3.98 -2.72
CA GLY A 130 -16.75 3.17 -2.74
C GLY A 130 -16.50 1.67 -2.63
N ALA A 131 -15.35 1.25 -2.12
CA ALA A 131 -14.99 -0.15 -1.86
C ALA A 131 -15.28 -1.08 -3.07
N ARG A 132 -14.96 -0.62 -4.28
CA ARG A 132 -15.32 -1.28 -5.55
C ARG A 132 -14.65 -2.65 -5.71
N ASN A 133 -15.33 -3.54 -6.43
CA ASN A 133 -14.80 -4.83 -6.87
C ASN A 133 -14.20 -4.67 -8.28
N ASN A 134 -12.98 -4.21 -8.40
CA ASN A 134 -12.31 -3.86 -9.66
C ASN A 134 -10.92 -4.51 -9.80
#